data_5f29bc256b8a280c4a7aaae8a387b401
#
_entry.id   5f29bc256b8a280c4a7aaae8a387b401
#
_cell.length_a   1.000
_cell.length_b   1.000
_cell.length_c   1.000
_cell.angle_alpha   90.00
_cell.angle_beta   90.00
_cell.angle_gamma   90.00
#
_symmetry.space_group_name_H-M   'P 1'
#
loop_
_entity.id
_entity.type
_entity.pdbx_description
1 polymer ?
#
loop_
_entity_poly.entity_id
_entity_poly.type
_entity_poly.pdbx_seq_one_letter_code
_entity_poly.pdbx_strand_id
1 'polypeptide(L)'
;MLKNPSKKKPLVSIILNCYNGEKYLQESLKSIENQTYKQWELIFWDNKSTDNSKKIFQSYLNKNFKYFNSQKHTSLYAARNLAIEKAKGQFIAFIDSDDTWNKDKLKIQMKCFTDKEVGVVYGNLWLRKESFNKKKNILTIK
;
A
#
# COMPACT_ATOMS: atom_id res chain seq x y z
N MET A 1 -21.62 1.96 -35.06
CA MET A 1 -20.43 1.69 -34.25
C MET A 1 -20.86 1.39 -32.83
N LEU A 2 -20.88 0.12 -32.43
CA LEU A 2 -21.19 -0.28 -31.06
C LEU A 2 -20.03 0.11 -30.16
N LYS A 3 -20.24 1.05 -29.22
CA LYS A 3 -19.28 1.38 -28.19
C LYS A 3 -19.06 0.12 -27.33
N ASN A 4 -17.88 -0.48 -27.46
CA ASN A 4 -17.44 -1.54 -26.56
C ASN A 4 -17.64 -1.05 -25.12
N PRO A 5 -18.38 -1.77 -24.25
CA PRO A 5 -18.50 -1.35 -22.86
C PRO A 5 -17.09 -1.31 -22.26
N SER A 6 -16.69 -0.15 -21.75
CA SER A 6 -15.38 0.03 -21.16
C SER A 6 -15.18 -1.02 -20.07
N LYS A 7 -14.31 -2.00 -20.31
CA LYS A 7 -13.97 -2.99 -19.28
C LYS A 7 -13.54 -2.24 -18.02
N LYS A 8 -14.34 -2.37 -16.97
CA LYS A 8 -14.06 -1.73 -15.67
C LYS A 8 -12.66 -2.14 -15.24
N LYS A 9 -11.79 -1.16 -14.97
CA LYS A 9 -10.42 -1.45 -14.51
C LYS A 9 -10.48 -2.31 -13.25
N PRO A 10 -9.62 -3.34 -13.12
CA PRO A 10 -9.65 -4.24 -11.97
C PRO A 10 -9.33 -3.49 -10.66
N LEU A 11 -9.94 -3.91 -9.56
CA LEU A 11 -9.69 -3.37 -8.24
C LEU A 11 -8.39 -3.96 -7.67
N VAL A 12 -7.54 -3.11 -7.11
CA VAL A 12 -6.34 -3.48 -6.36
C VAL A 12 -6.60 -3.26 -4.87
N SER A 13 -6.47 -4.30 -4.05
CA SER A 13 -6.43 -4.14 -2.59
C SER A 13 -5.00 -3.92 -2.14
N ILE A 14 -4.73 -2.73 -1.60
CA ILE A 14 -3.44 -2.37 -1.02
C ILE A 14 -3.47 -2.80 0.44
N ILE A 15 -2.54 -3.65 0.85
CA ILE A 15 -2.39 -4.13 2.22
C ILE A 15 -1.27 -3.35 2.89
N LEU A 16 -1.61 -2.61 3.94
CA LEU A 16 -0.67 -1.88 4.78
C LEU A 16 -0.82 -2.36 6.22
N ASN A 17 0.17 -3.10 6.70
CA ASN A 17 0.27 -3.48 8.11
C ASN A 17 1.04 -2.41 8.87
N CYS A 18 0.53 -2.04 10.05
CA CYS A 18 1.16 -1.06 10.91
C CYS A 18 1.28 -1.59 12.33
N TYR A 19 2.44 -1.39 12.92
CA TYR A 19 2.69 -1.52 14.35
C TYR A 19 3.64 -0.43 14.79
N ASN A 20 3.13 0.57 15.53
CA ASN A 20 3.88 1.74 15.99
C ASN A 20 4.62 2.46 14.85
N GLY A 21 3.88 2.79 13.79
CA GLY A 21 4.42 3.38 12.56
C GLY A 21 4.33 4.91 12.49
N GLU A 22 3.96 5.63 13.57
CA GLU A 22 3.62 7.07 13.54
C GLU A 22 4.67 7.93 12.82
N LYS A 23 5.94 7.54 12.88
CA LYS A 23 7.05 8.32 12.32
C LYS A 23 6.95 8.51 10.79
N TYR A 24 6.52 7.49 10.06
CA TYR A 24 6.54 7.50 8.59
C TYR A 24 5.17 7.29 7.95
N LEU A 25 4.18 6.85 8.74
CA LEU A 25 2.87 6.46 8.25
C LEU A 25 2.19 7.55 7.41
N GLN A 26 2.36 8.82 7.77
CA GLN A 26 1.77 9.93 7.02
C GLN A 26 2.31 10.00 5.58
N GLU A 27 3.63 9.83 5.38
CA GLU A 27 4.23 9.81 4.05
C GLU A 27 3.75 8.61 3.23
N SER A 28 3.66 7.44 3.87
CA SER A 28 3.16 6.21 3.27
C SER A 28 1.71 6.37 2.76
N LEU A 29 0.79 6.80 3.63
CA LEU A 29 -0.62 7.02 3.28
C LEU A 29 -0.79 8.04 2.15
N LYS A 30 -0.05 9.15 2.19
CA LYS A 30 -0.07 10.17 1.14
C LYS A 30 0.41 9.61 -0.20
N SER A 31 1.41 8.73 -0.20
CA SER A 31 1.92 8.10 -1.42
C SER A 31 0.89 7.18 -2.08
N ILE A 32 0.05 6.52 -1.28
CA ILE A 32 -1.06 5.69 -1.75
C ILE A 32 -2.18 6.57 -2.33
N GLU A 33 -2.58 7.61 -1.62
CA GLU A 33 -3.63 8.53 -2.06
C GLU A 33 -3.30 9.20 -3.40
N ASN A 34 -2.02 9.49 -3.62
CA ASN A 34 -1.51 10.12 -4.84
C ASN A 34 -1.37 9.16 -6.03
N GLN A 35 -1.72 7.87 -5.91
CA GLN A 35 -1.64 6.95 -7.03
C GLN A 35 -2.50 7.41 -8.21
N THR A 36 -1.94 7.40 -9.42
CA THR A 36 -2.66 7.78 -10.65
C THR A 36 -3.64 6.70 -11.12
N TYR A 37 -3.42 5.44 -10.78
CA TYR A 37 -4.40 4.37 -10.91
C TYR A 37 -5.45 4.52 -9.82
N LYS A 38 -6.73 4.70 -10.15
CA LYS A 38 -7.78 5.07 -9.18
C LYS A 38 -8.67 3.91 -8.71
N GLN A 39 -8.53 2.72 -9.29
CA GLN A 39 -9.30 1.54 -8.88
C GLN A 39 -8.53 0.74 -7.82
N TRP A 40 -8.49 1.28 -6.62
CA TRP A 40 -7.87 0.65 -5.46
C TRP A 40 -8.68 0.90 -4.18
N GLU A 41 -8.49 0.02 -3.20
CA GLU A 41 -8.86 0.19 -1.81
C GLU A 41 -7.62 -0.01 -0.94
N LEU A 42 -7.57 0.64 0.23
CA LEU A 42 -6.53 0.43 1.23
C LEU A 42 -7.11 -0.35 2.40
N ILE A 43 -6.52 -1.50 2.70
CA ILE A 43 -6.75 -2.27 3.91
C ILE A 43 -5.62 -1.93 4.88
N PHE A 44 -5.89 -1.02 5.81
CA PHE A 44 -4.98 -0.69 6.88
C PHE A 44 -5.22 -1.63 8.06
N TRP A 45 -4.25 -2.47 8.34
CA TRP A 45 -4.28 -3.38 9.47
C TRP A 45 -3.40 -2.87 10.59
N ASP A 46 -4.02 -2.32 11.64
CA ASP A 46 -3.33 -1.92 12.85
C ASP A 46 -3.10 -3.14 13.73
N ASN A 47 -1.86 -3.58 13.81
CA ASN A 47 -1.46 -4.76 14.59
C ASN A 47 -1.28 -4.43 16.07
N LYS A 48 -2.25 -3.69 16.65
CA LYS A 48 -2.30 -3.24 18.04
C LYS A 48 -1.24 -2.19 18.37
N SER A 49 -1.16 -1.13 17.56
CA SER A 49 -0.30 0.02 17.84
C SER A 49 -0.69 0.74 19.13
N THR A 50 0.31 1.28 19.83
CA THR A 50 0.17 2.04 21.07
C THR A 50 0.55 3.51 20.90
N ASP A 51 1.09 3.88 19.73
CA ASP A 51 1.47 5.23 19.33
C ASP A 51 0.30 5.99 18.64
N ASN A 52 0.61 7.08 17.93
CA ASN A 52 -0.39 7.87 17.22
C ASN A 52 -0.80 7.32 15.84
N SER A 53 -0.38 6.10 15.44
CA SER A 53 -0.69 5.52 14.13
C SER A 53 -2.19 5.54 13.82
N LYS A 54 -3.05 5.17 14.77
CA LYS A 54 -4.51 5.21 14.62
C LYS A 54 -5.01 6.62 14.33
N LYS A 55 -4.55 7.63 15.08
CA LYS A 55 -4.97 9.02 14.90
C LYS A 55 -4.54 9.56 13.54
N ILE A 56 -3.31 9.24 13.12
CA ILE A 56 -2.80 9.62 11.80
C ILE A 56 -3.68 9.02 10.71
N PHE A 57 -3.97 7.71 10.76
CA PHE A 57 -4.84 7.09 9.77
C PHE A 57 -6.24 7.73 9.74
N GLN A 58 -6.84 7.98 10.91
CA GLN A 58 -8.17 8.57 11.02
C GLN A 58 -8.27 10.02 10.52
N SER A 59 -7.14 10.73 10.38
CA SER A 59 -7.12 12.07 9.78
C SER A 59 -7.33 12.07 8.26
N TYR A 60 -7.24 10.90 7.60
CA TYR A 60 -7.50 10.75 6.18
C TYR A 60 -8.98 10.44 5.92
N LEU A 61 -9.70 11.39 5.30
CA LEU A 61 -11.12 11.25 4.94
C LEU A 61 -11.31 10.62 3.55
N ASN A 62 -10.63 9.52 3.26
CA ASN A 62 -10.70 8.86 1.96
C ASN A 62 -11.60 7.62 2.03
N LYS A 63 -12.68 7.59 1.24
CA LYS A 63 -13.64 6.48 1.19
C LYS A 63 -13.04 5.12 0.83
N ASN A 64 -11.86 5.12 0.20
CA ASN A 64 -11.15 3.90 -0.17
C ASN A 64 -10.27 3.37 0.97
N PHE A 65 -10.13 4.11 2.07
CA PHE A 65 -9.34 3.74 3.24
C PHE A 65 -10.21 2.96 4.24
N LYS A 66 -9.78 1.76 4.59
CA LYS A 66 -10.49 0.87 5.52
C LYS A 66 -9.56 0.50 6.67
N TYR A 67 -10.00 0.84 7.89
CA TYR A 67 -9.27 0.57 9.13
C TYR A 67 -9.72 -0.75 9.76
N PHE A 68 -8.77 -1.59 10.10
CA PHE A 68 -8.98 -2.80 10.89
C PHE A 68 -7.98 -2.83 12.04
N ASN A 69 -8.45 -3.19 13.22
CA ASN A 69 -7.64 -3.25 14.42
C ASN A 69 -7.53 -4.70 14.92
N SER A 70 -6.31 -5.15 15.18
CA SER A 70 -6.07 -6.47 15.76
C SER A 70 -6.40 -6.49 17.26
N GLN A 71 -7.07 -7.53 17.71
CA GLN A 71 -7.35 -7.73 19.13
C GLN A 71 -6.08 -8.02 19.95
N LYS A 72 -5.08 -8.62 19.32
CA LYS A 72 -3.77 -8.92 19.90
C LYS A 72 -2.67 -8.64 18.89
N HIS A 73 -1.48 -8.29 19.40
CA HIS A 73 -0.30 -8.22 18.56
C HIS A 73 0.04 -9.60 18.01
N THR A 74 0.30 -9.67 16.70
CA THR A 74 0.66 -10.91 16.01
C THR A 74 1.94 -10.72 15.19
N SER A 75 2.50 -11.82 14.68
CA SER A 75 3.60 -11.71 13.72
C SER A 75 3.16 -10.96 12.46
N LEU A 76 4.11 -10.36 11.74
CA LEU A 76 3.84 -9.66 10.49
C LEU A 76 3.11 -10.53 9.46
N TYR A 77 3.50 -11.81 9.37
CA TYR A 77 2.86 -12.75 8.44
C TYR A 77 1.40 -13.03 8.79
N ALA A 78 1.11 -13.25 10.07
CA ALA A 78 -0.26 -13.46 10.54
C ALA A 78 -1.11 -12.19 10.31
N ALA A 79 -0.57 -11.01 10.62
CA ALA A 79 -1.24 -9.74 10.38
C ALA A 79 -1.53 -9.52 8.89
N ARG A 80 -0.59 -9.84 7.99
CA ARG A 80 -0.81 -9.75 6.53
C ARG A 80 -1.92 -10.69 6.06
N ASN A 81 -1.94 -11.94 6.53
CA ASN A 81 -2.99 -12.89 6.17
C ASN A 81 -4.38 -12.39 6.60
N LEU A 82 -4.51 -11.92 7.85
CA LEU A 82 -5.77 -11.36 8.36
C LEU A 82 -6.22 -10.11 7.55
N ALA A 83 -5.27 -9.29 7.11
CA ALA A 83 -5.57 -8.14 6.27
C ALA A 83 -6.04 -8.57 4.85
N ILE A 84 -5.40 -9.60 4.27
CA ILE A 84 -5.79 -10.15 2.97
C ILE A 84 -7.24 -10.67 2.98
N GLU A 85 -7.70 -11.27 4.08
CA GLU A 85 -9.09 -11.73 4.23
C GLU A 85 -10.13 -10.59 4.10
N LYS A 86 -9.73 -9.34 4.30
CA LYS A 86 -10.57 -8.15 4.14
C LYS A 86 -10.55 -7.57 2.72
N ALA A 87 -9.65 -8.07 1.87
CA ALA A 87 -9.47 -7.59 0.51
C ALA A 87 -10.65 -7.98 -0.40
N LYS A 88 -11.05 -7.07 -1.28
CA LYS A 88 -12.11 -7.28 -2.28
C LYS A 88 -11.59 -7.17 -3.71
N GLY A 89 -10.32 -6.77 -3.87
CA GLY A 89 -9.68 -6.60 -5.17
C GLY A 89 -9.29 -7.92 -5.82
N GLN A 90 -9.24 -7.92 -7.15
CA GLN A 90 -8.70 -9.02 -7.93
C GLN A 90 -7.17 -9.12 -7.81
N PHE A 91 -6.54 -8.03 -7.40
CA PHE A 91 -5.08 -7.95 -7.22
C PHE A 91 -4.77 -7.46 -5.81
N ILE A 92 -3.67 -7.97 -5.26
CA ILE A 92 -3.14 -7.58 -3.96
C ILE A 92 -1.82 -6.84 -4.18
N ALA A 93 -1.63 -5.72 -3.48
CA ALA A 93 -0.36 -5.00 -3.42
C ALA A 93 0.02 -4.79 -1.97
N PHE A 94 1.31 -4.93 -1.63
CA PHE A 94 1.83 -4.75 -0.28
C PHE A 94 2.66 -3.49 -0.18
N ILE A 95 2.52 -2.78 0.93
CA ILE A 95 3.36 -1.65 1.32
C ILE A 95 3.59 -1.70 2.83
N ASP A 96 4.80 -1.44 3.28
CA ASP A 96 5.11 -1.31 4.69
C ASP A 96 4.86 0.14 5.15
N SER A 97 4.60 0.34 6.45
CA SER A 97 4.19 1.65 6.99
C SER A 97 5.30 2.72 6.94
N ASP A 98 6.53 2.33 6.63
CA ASP A 98 7.71 3.18 6.49
C ASP A 98 8.18 3.33 5.03
N ASP A 99 7.44 2.72 4.07
CA ASP A 99 7.69 2.83 2.65
C ASP A 99 6.82 3.90 1.97
N THR A 100 7.29 4.39 0.82
CA THR A 100 6.54 5.28 -0.06
C THR A 100 6.55 4.79 -1.50
N TRP A 101 5.45 4.99 -2.21
CA TRP A 101 5.32 4.60 -3.61
C TRP A 101 5.44 5.78 -4.56
N ASN A 102 6.07 5.54 -5.72
CA ASN A 102 5.95 6.45 -6.85
C ASN A 102 4.46 6.53 -7.27
N LYS A 103 3.98 7.73 -7.63
CA LYS A 103 2.58 7.99 -8.00
C LYS A 103 2.06 7.12 -9.14
N ASP A 104 2.92 6.65 -10.02
CA ASP A 104 2.54 5.84 -11.18
C ASP A 104 2.77 4.33 -10.97
N LYS A 105 3.20 3.89 -9.78
CA LYS A 105 3.53 2.49 -9.49
C LYS A 105 2.41 1.54 -9.90
N LEU A 106 1.21 1.71 -9.38
CA LEU A 106 0.08 0.83 -9.71
C LEU A 106 -0.28 0.90 -11.19
N LYS A 107 -0.28 2.11 -11.79
CA LYS A 107 -0.58 2.28 -13.21
C LYS A 107 0.38 1.50 -14.11
N ILE A 108 1.68 1.51 -13.77
CA ILE A 108 2.72 0.80 -14.52
C ILE A 108 2.58 -0.70 -14.32
N GLN A 109 2.48 -1.17 -13.07
CA GLN A 109 2.43 -2.59 -12.74
C GLN A 109 1.16 -3.27 -13.27
N MET A 110 0.01 -2.59 -13.21
CA MET A 110 -1.25 -3.15 -13.74
C MET A 110 -1.24 -3.38 -15.25
N LYS A 111 -0.37 -2.71 -16.00
CA LYS A 111 -0.18 -3.00 -17.43
C LYS A 111 0.50 -4.36 -17.67
N CYS A 112 1.34 -4.82 -16.75
CA CYS A 112 2.03 -6.10 -16.89
C CYS A 112 1.08 -7.29 -16.78
N PHE A 113 -0.05 -7.16 -16.08
CA PHE A 113 -1.07 -8.18 -15.93
C PHE A 113 -2.02 -8.33 -17.15
N THR A 114 -1.69 -7.72 -18.28
CA THR A 114 -2.38 -8.00 -19.56
C THR A 114 -2.01 -9.37 -20.10
N ASP A 115 -0.83 -9.87 -19.78
CA ASP A 115 -0.41 -11.24 -19.99
C ASP A 115 -0.96 -12.11 -18.85
N LYS A 116 -1.72 -13.16 -19.22
CA LYS A 116 -2.36 -14.09 -18.28
C LYS A 116 -1.38 -14.99 -17.53
N GLU A 117 -0.19 -15.17 -18.06
CA GLU A 117 0.87 -15.97 -17.43
C GLU A 117 1.59 -15.21 -16.32
N VAL A 118 1.37 -13.87 -16.23
CA VAL A 118 2.00 -13.05 -15.19
C VAL A 118 1.22 -13.13 -13.89
N GLY A 119 1.75 -13.87 -12.92
CA GLY A 119 1.17 -14.00 -11.58
C GLY A 119 1.67 -12.96 -10.58
N VAL A 120 2.89 -12.44 -10.73
CA VAL A 120 3.52 -11.48 -9.81
C VAL A 120 4.27 -10.41 -10.59
N VAL A 121 4.15 -9.16 -10.15
CA VAL A 121 4.90 -8.01 -10.67
C VAL A 121 5.60 -7.29 -9.52
N TYR A 122 6.89 -7.10 -9.63
CA TYR A 122 7.68 -6.30 -8.69
C TYR A 122 8.44 -5.20 -9.44
N GLY A 123 8.99 -4.25 -8.71
CA GLY A 123 9.74 -3.14 -9.29
C GLY A 123 11.04 -2.90 -8.51
N ASN A 124 11.88 -2.02 -9.05
CA ASN A 124 13.05 -1.54 -8.34
C ASN A 124 12.64 -0.72 -7.12
N LEU A 125 13.49 -0.71 -6.10
CA LEU A 125 13.32 0.08 -4.90
C LEU A 125 14.47 1.08 -4.74
N TRP A 126 14.17 2.17 -4.01
CA TRP A 126 15.14 3.17 -3.58
C TRP A 126 15.30 3.04 -2.08
N LEU A 127 16.53 2.86 -1.59
CA LEU A 127 16.82 2.87 -0.16
C LEU A 127 17.21 4.28 0.29
N ARG A 128 16.39 4.85 1.19
CA ARG A 128 16.70 6.09 1.89
C ARG A 128 17.32 5.75 3.23
N LYS A 129 18.64 6.00 3.39
CA LYS A 129 19.31 5.89 4.69
C LYS A 129 19.26 7.25 5.39
N GLU A 130 18.58 7.32 6.53
CA GLU A 130 18.69 8.46 7.44
C GLU A 130 19.91 8.25 8.33
N SER A 131 20.98 9.05 8.14
CA SER A 131 22.06 9.16 9.10
C SER A 131 21.83 10.38 9.97
N PHE A 132 22.18 10.31 11.25
CA PHE A 132 21.94 11.34 12.26
C PHE A 132 22.49 12.73 11.89
N ASN A 133 23.32 12.88 10.86
CA ASN A 133 23.96 14.13 10.50
C ASN A 133 24.04 14.49 9.01
N LYS A 134 23.45 13.75 8.08
CA LYS A 134 23.30 14.20 6.66
C LYS A 134 22.31 13.31 5.93
N LYS A 135 21.33 13.92 5.27
CA LYS A 135 20.60 13.28 4.17
C LYS A 135 21.61 12.85 3.12
N LYS A 136 22.00 11.60 3.09
CA LYS A 136 22.87 11.04 2.07
C LYS A 136 22.18 9.92 1.33
N ASN A 137 21.95 10.26 0.07
CA ASN A 137 21.98 9.39 -1.10
C ASN A 137 21.11 8.13 -1.12
N ILE A 138 20.15 8.27 -1.91
CA ILE A 138 19.37 7.26 -2.60
C ILE A 138 20.33 6.33 -3.34
N LEU A 139 20.38 5.07 -2.93
CA LEU A 139 21.05 4.00 -3.67
C LEU A 139 20.01 3.26 -4.51
N THR A 140 20.19 3.26 -5.82
CA THR A 140 19.42 2.38 -6.72
C THR A 140 20.02 0.99 -6.62
N ILE A 141 19.23 0.01 -6.20
CA ILE A 141 19.59 -1.40 -6.38
C ILE A 141 18.97 -1.83 -7.70
N LYS A 142 19.84 -2.17 -8.64
CA LYS A 142 19.45 -2.81 -9.91
C LYS A 142 19.20 -4.27 -9.69
#